data_f4b7421633ef71f57f60e24de56af7df
#
_entry.id   f4b7421633ef71f57f60e24de56af7df
#
_cell.length_a   1.000
_cell.length_b   1.000
_cell.length_c   1.000
_cell.angle_alpha   90.00
_cell.angle_beta   90.00
_cell.angle_gamma   90.00
#
_symmetry.space_group_name_H-M   'P 1'
#
loop_
_entity.id
_entity.type
_entity.pdbx_description
1 polymer ?
#
loop_
_entity_poly.entity_id
_entity_poly.type
_entity_poly.pdbx_seq_one_letter_code
_entity_poly.pdbx_strand_id
1 'polypeptide(L)'
;MRIVPLYEGRIAQGSLRGTSIIFKVFPGRRAGGTEADMLAANELSAHVFLQSSSKGVCQNLVLLLGGFETKTGEQWLAFRNDGKYSAADYAKVTCENMTKSRSLGQNYWNHFDNEQAIKRRSFFVMKLFQGVMSGLAYMHDHERLHQSLGPSSVVLNTMTEKDAAYLVPQLRDLAFSADIRYSYLEEGPATLSEGLWRRASTAGAFTPMEKRAFGIADDIYEAGLLFAYFAFVPFCEAGAMDSLSLQRLLESTFRLDLEATREYCLADDRLLEAVKFLDLGDHAGWELLQAMLNPDFRKRPIAETILKHRFVTGAVL
;
A
#
# COMPACT_ATOMS: atom_id res chain seq x y z
N MET A 1 -4.26 14.21 -11.39
CA MET A 1 -3.44 14.67 -10.25
C MET A 1 -2.06 15.08 -10.76
N ARG A 2 -1.57 16.29 -10.46
CA ARG A 2 -0.19 16.67 -10.84
C ARG A 2 0.78 15.88 -9.98
N ILE A 3 1.85 15.36 -10.59
CA ILE A 3 2.90 14.63 -9.87
C ILE A 3 3.56 15.60 -8.90
N VAL A 4 3.57 15.27 -7.61
CA VAL A 4 4.29 16.03 -6.58
C VAL A 4 5.77 15.67 -6.68
N PRO A 5 6.66 16.62 -6.98
CA PRO A 5 8.07 16.32 -7.16
C PRO A 5 8.73 15.90 -5.83
N LEU A 6 9.67 14.95 -5.95
CA LEU A 6 10.50 14.46 -4.86
C LEU A 6 11.95 14.83 -5.13
N TYR A 7 12.65 15.34 -4.10
CA TYR A 7 14.07 15.68 -4.18
C TYR A 7 14.84 14.96 -3.08
N GLU A 8 15.97 14.36 -3.41
CA GLU A 8 16.87 13.75 -2.45
C GLU A 8 17.83 14.79 -1.86
N GLY A 9 18.17 14.64 -0.58
CA GLY A 9 19.12 15.50 0.11
C GLY A 9 19.77 14.82 1.32
N ARG A 10 20.61 15.58 2.01
CA ARG A 10 21.21 15.18 3.29
C ARG A 10 21.23 16.35 4.26
N ILE A 11 21.01 16.07 5.53
CA ILE A 11 21.08 17.08 6.59
C ILE A 11 22.54 17.48 6.78
N ALA A 12 22.83 18.77 6.58
CA ALA A 12 24.19 19.31 6.62
C ALA A 12 24.69 19.59 8.04
N GLN A 13 23.80 19.94 8.99
CA GLN A 13 24.15 20.39 10.34
C GLN A 13 23.16 19.87 11.39
N GLY A 14 23.53 19.93 12.69
CA GLY A 14 22.71 19.53 13.82
C GLY A 14 22.88 18.05 14.20
N SER A 15 22.03 17.59 15.14
CA SER A 15 22.07 16.22 15.68
C SER A 15 21.79 15.13 14.65
N LEU A 16 21.08 15.47 13.57
CA LEU A 16 20.74 14.54 12.48
C LEU A 16 21.68 14.70 11.27
N ARG A 17 22.84 15.32 11.42
CA ARG A 17 23.81 15.52 10.33
C ARG A 17 24.14 14.20 9.62
N GLY A 18 24.13 14.22 8.29
CA GLY A 18 24.40 13.06 7.44
C GLY A 18 23.18 12.19 7.14
N THR A 19 22.06 12.38 7.84
CA THR A 19 20.83 11.64 7.56
C THR A 19 20.36 11.95 6.13
N SER A 20 20.08 10.89 5.39
CA SER A 20 19.46 10.98 4.05
C SER A 20 17.99 11.38 4.20
N ILE A 21 17.55 12.30 3.37
CA ILE A 21 16.18 12.84 3.39
C ILE A 21 15.59 12.88 1.99
N ILE A 22 14.27 12.82 1.93
CA ILE A 22 13.47 13.10 0.74
C ILE A 22 12.61 14.32 1.04
N PHE A 23 12.67 15.31 0.18
CA PHE A 23 11.73 16.41 0.17
C PHE A 23 10.57 16.09 -0.77
N LYS A 24 9.35 16.23 -0.27
CA LYS A 24 8.12 16.26 -1.04
C LYS A 24 7.67 17.70 -1.16
N VAL A 25 7.52 18.19 -2.40
CA VAL A 25 7.31 19.61 -2.67
C VAL A 25 5.93 19.85 -3.24
N PHE A 26 5.08 20.50 -2.48
CA PHE A 26 3.77 20.91 -2.93
C PHE A 26 3.87 22.30 -3.56
N PRO A 27 3.28 22.49 -4.76
CA PRO A 27 3.34 23.79 -5.43
C PRO A 27 2.56 24.82 -4.63
N GLY A 28 3.10 26.05 -4.56
CA GLY A 28 2.41 27.17 -3.90
C GLY A 28 1.10 27.55 -4.61
N ARG A 29 0.27 28.35 -3.93
CA ARG A 29 -1.07 28.77 -4.41
C ARG A 29 -1.10 29.27 -5.84
N ARG A 30 -0.07 29.98 -6.29
CA ARG A 30 0.02 30.53 -7.66
C ARG A 30 0.10 29.44 -8.74
N ALA A 31 0.71 28.28 -8.41
CA ALA A 31 0.94 27.20 -9.34
C ALA A 31 0.00 25.99 -9.12
N GLY A 32 -0.39 25.71 -7.87
CA GLY A 32 -1.17 24.54 -7.46
C GLY A 32 -2.59 24.84 -6.95
N GLY A 33 -2.91 26.12 -6.76
CA GLY A 33 -4.18 26.51 -6.17
C GLY A 33 -4.32 26.21 -4.68
N THR A 34 -5.51 26.39 -4.13
CA THR A 34 -5.82 26.10 -2.71
C THR A 34 -5.76 24.60 -2.39
N GLU A 35 -6.01 23.73 -3.37
CA GLU A 35 -5.94 22.28 -3.21
C GLU A 35 -4.55 21.81 -2.81
N ALA A 36 -3.48 22.35 -3.41
CA ALA A 36 -2.11 21.98 -3.10
C ALA A 36 -1.74 22.33 -1.65
N ASP A 37 -2.15 23.50 -1.17
CA ASP A 37 -1.95 23.90 0.23
C ASP A 37 -2.70 22.98 1.19
N MET A 38 -3.94 22.62 0.85
CA MET A 38 -4.75 21.71 1.67
C MET A 38 -4.12 20.32 1.76
N LEU A 39 -3.60 19.79 0.64
CA LEU A 39 -2.91 18.50 0.60
C LEU A 39 -1.64 18.52 1.44
N ALA A 40 -0.82 19.58 1.34
CA ALA A 40 0.39 19.75 2.13
C ALA A 40 0.09 19.85 3.63
N ALA A 41 -0.90 20.66 4.00
CA ALA A 41 -1.32 20.84 5.39
C ALA A 41 -1.89 19.54 5.98
N ASN A 42 -2.68 18.79 5.20
CA ASN A 42 -3.24 17.52 5.64
C ASN A 42 -2.15 16.46 5.85
N GLU A 43 -1.18 16.35 4.91
CA GLU A 43 -0.07 15.41 5.06
C GLU A 43 0.80 15.75 6.27
N LEU A 44 1.15 17.03 6.46
CA LEU A 44 1.86 17.50 7.64
C LEU A 44 1.11 17.16 8.92
N SER A 45 -0.16 17.52 9.01
CA SER A 45 -1.02 17.27 10.19
C SER A 45 -1.14 15.78 10.50
N ALA A 46 -1.34 14.93 9.48
CA ALA A 46 -1.44 13.49 9.66
C ALA A 46 -0.15 12.89 10.26
N HIS A 47 1.01 13.25 9.69
CA HIS A 47 2.31 12.78 10.21
C HIS A 47 2.60 13.29 11.61
N VAL A 48 2.40 14.58 11.89
CA VAL A 48 2.61 15.17 13.23
C VAL A 48 1.74 14.46 14.26
N PHE A 49 0.47 14.23 13.94
CA PHE A 49 -0.45 13.53 14.82
C PHE A 49 -0.01 12.09 15.11
N LEU A 50 0.29 11.32 14.07
CA LEU A 50 0.71 9.93 14.21
C LEU A 50 2.06 9.78 14.91
N GLN A 51 2.98 10.73 14.74
CA GLN A 51 4.30 10.72 15.39
C GLN A 51 4.27 11.24 16.84
N SER A 52 3.25 11.98 17.25
CA SER A 52 3.09 12.47 18.61
C SER A 52 2.51 11.44 19.59
N SER A 53 2.20 10.23 19.10
CA SER A 53 1.65 9.15 19.92
C SER A 53 2.62 8.73 21.03
N SER A 54 2.09 8.55 22.26
CA SER A 54 2.83 8.03 23.39
C SER A 54 3.30 6.57 23.23
N LYS A 55 2.75 5.84 22.27
CA LYS A 55 3.12 4.45 21.93
C LYS A 55 4.41 4.34 21.11
N GLY A 56 5.03 5.47 20.75
CA GLY A 56 6.23 5.51 19.92
C GLY A 56 5.94 5.65 18.43
N VAL A 57 7.00 5.81 17.64
CA VAL A 57 6.90 5.98 16.17
C VAL A 57 6.76 4.62 15.50
N CYS A 58 5.77 4.49 14.63
CA CYS A 58 5.56 3.28 13.84
C CYS A 58 6.66 3.12 12.79
N GLN A 59 7.36 1.98 12.80
CA GLN A 59 8.41 1.70 11.81
C GLN A 59 7.87 1.51 10.38
N ASN A 60 6.58 1.21 10.23
CA ASN A 60 5.93 0.99 8.93
C ASN A 60 5.26 2.26 8.37
N LEU A 61 5.59 3.43 8.90
CA LEU A 61 5.26 4.73 8.34
C LEU A 61 6.54 5.52 8.08
N VAL A 62 6.59 6.27 6.97
CA VAL A 62 7.71 7.18 6.72
C VAL A 62 7.77 8.25 7.81
N LEU A 63 8.97 8.58 8.25
CA LEU A 63 9.19 9.56 9.32
C LEU A 63 9.30 10.97 8.77
N LEU A 64 8.37 11.83 9.13
CA LEU A 64 8.46 13.28 8.88
C LEU A 64 9.48 13.89 9.85
N LEU A 65 10.47 14.61 9.32
CA LEU A 65 11.49 15.32 10.10
C LEU A 65 11.14 16.80 10.29
N GLY A 66 10.33 17.37 9.41
CA GLY A 66 9.89 18.75 9.46
C GLY A 66 9.48 19.27 8.08
N GLY A 67 9.26 20.57 8.00
CA GLY A 67 8.89 21.24 6.75
C GLY A 67 9.11 22.73 6.82
N PHE A 68 9.06 23.38 5.68
CA PHE A 68 9.13 24.84 5.56
C PHE A 68 8.36 25.33 4.33
N GLU A 69 7.98 26.59 4.37
CA GLU A 69 7.41 27.30 3.24
C GLU A 69 8.45 28.21 2.61
N THR A 70 8.54 28.19 1.29
CA THR A 70 9.41 29.09 0.53
C THR A 70 8.76 30.47 0.36
N LYS A 71 9.56 31.49 -0.04
CA LYS A 71 9.04 32.83 -0.39
C LYS A 71 8.06 32.81 -1.57
N THR A 72 8.10 31.75 -2.39
CA THR A 72 7.18 31.51 -3.51
C THR A 72 5.89 30.80 -3.09
N GLY A 73 5.77 30.43 -1.81
CA GLY A 73 4.61 29.76 -1.24
C GLY A 73 4.61 28.24 -1.43
N GLU A 74 5.72 27.64 -1.90
CA GLU A 74 5.83 26.19 -1.99
C GLU A 74 6.00 25.59 -0.59
N GLN A 75 5.28 24.50 -0.33
CA GLN A 75 5.39 23.75 0.93
C GLN A 75 6.33 22.55 0.73
N TRP A 76 7.42 22.56 1.49
CA TRP A 76 8.46 21.53 1.46
C TRP A 76 8.36 20.67 2.72
N LEU A 77 8.01 19.39 2.58
CA LEU A 77 7.99 18.43 3.67
C LEU A 77 9.22 17.52 3.56
N ALA A 78 10.00 17.41 4.64
CA ALA A 78 11.22 16.62 4.72
C ALA A 78 10.96 15.30 5.46
N PHE A 79 11.17 14.20 4.77
CA PHE A 79 11.03 12.86 5.32
C PHE A 79 12.39 12.17 5.42
N ARG A 80 12.57 11.31 6.43
CA ARG A 80 13.75 10.42 6.48
C ARG A 80 13.70 9.45 5.30
N ASN A 81 14.82 9.33 4.59
CA ASN A 81 14.94 8.41 3.48
C ASN A 81 15.46 7.07 3.98
N ASP A 82 14.55 6.17 4.33
CA ASP A 82 14.87 4.80 4.76
C ASP A 82 14.86 3.81 3.58
N GLY A 83 14.42 4.22 2.40
CA GLY A 83 14.35 3.39 1.20
C GLY A 83 14.22 4.19 -0.08
N LYS A 84 14.86 3.71 -1.16
CA LYS A 84 14.89 4.37 -2.47
C LYS A 84 13.82 3.85 -3.43
N TYR A 85 13.23 2.72 -3.13
CA TYR A 85 12.37 1.97 -4.03
C TYR A 85 10.96 1.92 -3.50
N SER A 86 10.00 1.86 -4.41
CA SER A 86 8.61 1.55 -4.07
C SER A 86 8.31 0.07 -4.31
N ALA A 87 7.18 -0.40 -3.78
CA ALA A 87 6.70 -1.74 -4.11
C ALA A 87 6.31 -1.88 -5.60
N ALA A 88 5.99 -0.76 -6.28
CA ALA A 88 5.81 -0.74 -7.72
C ALA A 88 7.13 -1.01 -8.46
N ASP A 89 8.25 -0.42 -8.01
CA ASP A 89 9.57 -0.67 -8.58
C ASP A 89 9.99 -2.13 -8.39
N TYR A 90 9.78 -2.69 -7.20
CA TYR A 90 10.03 -4.10 -6.92
C TYR A 90 9.26 -5.02 -7.88
N ALA A 91 7.95 -4.80 -8.01
CA ALA A 91 7.12 -5.63 -8.86
C ALA A 91 7.57 -5.54 -10.33
N LYS A 92 7.87 -4.34 -10.82
CA LYS A 92 8.36 -4.10 -12.19
C LYS A 92 9.68 -4.83 -12.46
N VAL A 93 10.68 -4.64 -11.60
CA VAL A 93 12.00 -5.28 -11.75
C VAL A 93 11.88 -6.80 -11.69
N THR A 94 11.03 -7.32 -10.81
CA THR A 94 10.84 -8.76 -10.64
C THR A 94 10.21 -9.40 -11.86
N CYS A 95 9.14 -8.80 -12.43
CA CYS A 95 8.52 -9.35 -13.63
C CYS A 95 9.42 -9.22 -14.88
N GLU A 96 10.22 -8.16 -15.01
CA GLU A 96 11.23 -8.05 -16.08
C GLU A 96 12.29 -9.16 -15.97
N ASN A 97 12.74 -9.50 -14.76
CA ASN A 97 13.70 -10.58 -14.53
C ASN A 97 13.10 -11.96 -14.85
N MET A 98 11.83 -12.19 -14.54
CA MET A 98 11.13 -13.43 -14.93
C MET A 98 11.09 -13.59 -16.45
N THR A 99 10.73 -12.55 -17.17
CA THR A 99 10.69 -12.55 -18.64
C THR A 99 12.06 -12.89 -19.24
N LYS A 100 13.14 -12.28 -18.72
CA LYS A 100 14.52 -12.56 -19.16
C LYS A 100 14.92 -14.02 -18.91
N SER A 101 14.60 -14.55 -17.73
CA SER A 101 14.92 -15.95 -17.40
C SER A 101 14.23 -16.95 -18.30
N ARG A 102 12.97 -16.74 -18.65
CA ARG A 102 12.22 -17.59 -19.59
C ARG A 102 12.77 -17.48 -21.01
N SER A 103 13.08 -16.27 -21.51
CA SER A 103 13.59 -16.04 -22.85
C SER A 103 14.96 -16.68 -23.10
N LEU A 104 15.78 -16.84 -22.04
CA LEU A 104 17.10 -17.46 -22.10
C LEU A 104 17.05 -19.00 -22.00
N GLY A 105 15.87 -19.62 -21.94
CA GLY A 105 15.72 -21.08 -21.86
C GLY A 105 16.27 -21.70 -20.56
N GLN A 106 16.59 -20.89 -19.55
CA GLN A 106 17.19 -21.36 -18.29
C GLN A 106 16.26 -22.23 -17.44
N ASN A 107 14.95 -22.25 -17.73
CA ASN A 107 13.95 -22.98 -16.96
C ASN A 107 14.06 -24.51 -17.10
N TYR A 108 14.74 -25.05 -18.11
CA TYR A 108 14.81 -26.50 -18.33
C TYR A 108 15.92 -27.20 -17.52
N TRP A 109 16.95 -26.46 -17.04
CA TRP A 109 18.12 -27.09 -16.44
C TRP A 109 18.21 -26.96 -14.92
N ASN A 110 17.45 -26.05 -14.28
CA ASN A 110 17.52 -25.82 -12.84
C ASN A 110 16.12 -25.63 -12.19
N HIS A 111 15.29 -26.66 -12.24
CA HIS A 111 13.97 -26.68 -11.58
C HIS A 111 14.06 -26.34 -10.09
N PHE A 112 15.10 -26.86 -9.40
CA PHE A 112 15.34 -26.59 -7.99
C PHE A 112 15.64 -25.12 -7.68
N ASP A 113 16.45 -24.46 -8.49
CA ASP A 113 16.79 -23.05 -8.31
C ASP A 113 15.58 -22.14 -8.55
N ASN A 114 14.73 -22.51 -9.50
CA ASN A 114 13.49 -21.77 -9.76
C ASN A 114 12.48 -21.90 -8.59
N GLU A 115 12.30 -23.11 -8.06
CA GLU A 115 11.44 -23.33 -6.90
C GLU A 115 11.92 -22.54 -5.68
N GLN A 116 13.23 -22.52 -5.42
CA GLN A 116 13.81 -21.72 -4.35
C GLN A 116 13.64 -20.20 -4.57
N ALA A 117 13.69 -19.74 -5.82
CA ALA A 117 13.44 -18.34 -6.15
C ALA A 117 11.98 -17.96 -5.88
N ILE A 118 11.03 -18.81 -6.27
CA ILE A 118 9.60 -18.60 -6.00
C ILE A 118 9.31 -18.59 -4.50
N LYS A 119 9.89 -19.52 -3.72
CA LYS A 119 9.73 -19.54 -2.26
C LYS A 119 10.27 -18.26 -1.60
N ARG A 120 11.45 -17.77 -2.02
CA ARG A 120 12.00 -16.49 -1.52
C ARG A 120 11.08 -15.32 -1.85
N ARG A 121 10.55 -15.28 -3.08
CA ARG A 121 9.60 -14.26 -3.51
C ARG A 121 8.31 -14.31 -2.69
N SER A 122 7.74 -15.48 -2.50
CA SER A 122 6.55 -15.68 -1.67
C SER A 122 6.76 -15.15 -0.26
N PHE A 123 7.89 -15.48 0.36
CA PHE A 123 8.22 -14.96 1.69
C PHE A 123 8.40 -13.44 1.70
N PHE A 124 9.08 -12.87 0.69
CA PHE A 124 9.27 -11.42 0.56
C PHE A 124 7.92 -10.71 0.41
N VAL A 125 7.05 -11.20 -0.46
CA VAL A 125 5.72 -10.61 -0.70
C VAL A 125 4.84 -10.69 0.55
N MET A 126 4.87 -11.80 1.29
CA MET A 126 4.16 -11.91 2.56
C MET A 126 4.67 -10.89 3.59
N LYS A 127 5.99 -10.75 3.72
CA LYS A 127 6.61 -9.74 4.61
C LYS A 127 6.29 -8.32 4.18
N LEU A 128 6.28 -8.06 2.89
CA LEU A 128 5.87 -6.79 2.31
C LEU A 128 4.44 -6.44 2.72
N PHE A 129 3.51 -7.36 2.51
CA PHE A 129 2.11 -7.16 2.86
C PHE A 129 1.90 -7.06 4.37
N GLN A 130 2.58 -7.87 5.18
CA GLN A 130 2.56 -7.78 6.63
C GLN A 130 2.96 -6.39 7.14
N GLY A 131 4.02 -5.80 6.57
CA GLY A 131 4.46 -4.45 6.95
C GLY A 131 3.44 -3.37 6.55
N VAL A 132 2.83 -3.47 5.36
CA VAL A 132 1.73 -2.59 4.94
C VAL A 132 0.58 -2.64 5.93
N MET A 133 0.12 -3.85 6.26
CA MET A 133 -0.99 -4.03 7.22
C MET A 133 -0.63 -3.56 8.63
N SER A 134 0.63 -3.68 9.05
CA SER A 134 1.09 -3.15 10.34
C SER A 134 1.03 -1.62 10.39
N GLY A 135 1.44 -0.95 9.31
CA GLY A 135 1.32 0.50 9.17
C GLY A 135 -0.14 0.95 9.18
N LEU A 136 -1.00 0.23 8.44
CA LEU A 136 -2.43 0.56 8.37
C LEU A 136 -3.14 0.31 9.70
N ALA A 137 -2.84 -0.78 10.41
CA ALA A 137 -3.37 -1.07 11.75
C ALA A 137 -3.00 0.06 12.72
N TYR A 138 -1.74 0.51 12.70
CA TYR A 138 -1.30 1.63 13.52
C TYR A 138 -2.09 2.92 13.21
N MET A 139 -2.34 3.24 11.92
CA MET A 139 -3.13 4.41 11.55
C MET A 139 -4.58 4.30 12.04
N HIS A 140 -5.22 3.15 11.85
CA HIS A 140 -6.60 2.92 12.30
C HIS A 140 -6.73 2.99 13.83
N ASP A 141 -5.76 2.47 14.57
CA ASP A 141 -5.68 2.59 16.04
C ASP A 141 -5.58 4.05 16.52
N HIS A 142 -5.00 4.92 15.69
CA HIS A 142 -4.90 6.36 15.91
C HIS A 142 -5.99 7.14 15.18
N GLU A 143 -7.09 6.48 14.82
CA GLU A 143 -8.27 7.13 14.22
C GLU A 143 -7.97 7.92 12.94
N ARG A 144 -7.00 7.42 12.16
CA ARG A 144 -6.61 7.95 10.85
C ARG A 144 -6.77 6.90 9.76
N LEU A 145 -7.33 7.31 8.63
CA LEU A 145 -7.39 6.53 7.40
C LEU A 145 -6.26 6.94 6.46
N HIS A 146 -5.85 6.04 5.59
CA HIS A 146 -4.82 6.32 4.57
C HIS A 146 -5.41 6.97 3.31
N GLN A 147 -6.44 6.37 2.72
CA GLN A 147 -7.25 6.84 1.58
C GLN A 147 -6.48 7.09 0.26
N SER A 148 -5.28 6.52 0.12
CA SER A 148 -4.48 6.58 -1.11
C SER A 148 -3.51 5.41 -1.23
N LEU A 149 -3.93 4.22 -0.78
CA LEU A 149 -3.12 3.01 -0.86
C LEU A 149 -2.89 2.59 -2.30
N GLY A 150 -1.63 2.29 -2.61
CA GLY A 150 -1.23 1.77 -3.91
C GLY A 150 0.22 1.30 -3.89
N PRO A 151 0.70 0.60 -4.94
CA PRO A 151 2.07 0.06 -4.94
C PRO A 151 3.15 1.15 -4.83
N SER A 152 2.87 2.36 -5.30
CA SER A 152 3.79 3.51 -5.19
C SER A 152 3.77 4.18 -3.83
N SER A 153 2.73 3.97 -3.01
CA SER A 153 2.66 4.52 -1.65
C SER A 153 3.37 3.65 -0.60
N VAL A 154 4.01 2.56 -1.01
CA VAL A 154 4.79 1.67 -0.15
C VAL A 154 6.27 1.79 -0.49
N VAL A 155 7.07 2.30 0.44
CA VAL A 155 8.53 2.44 0.31
C VAL A 155 9.23 1.22 0.88
N LEU A 156 10.30 0.78 0.23
CA LEU A 156 11.09 -0.39 0.59
C LEU A 156 12.53 0.01 0.85
N ASN A 157 13.09 -0.48 1.95
CA ASN A 157 14.50 -0.35 2.27
C ASN A 157 15.39 -1.33 1.46
N THR A 158 14.82 -2.41 0.95
CA THR A 158 15.48 -3.39 0.05
C THR A 158 14.50 -3.95 -0.96
N MET A 159 14.99 -4.33 -2.15
CA MET A 159 14.26 -5.11 -3.16
C MET A 159 14.82 -6.53 -3.31
N THR A 160 15.81 -6.87 -2.50
CA THR A 160 16.50 -8.16 -2.57
C THR A 160 15.71 -9.22 -1.82
N GLU A 161 15.12 -10.17 -2.52
CA GLU A 161 14.29 -11.24 -1.92
C GLU A 161 15.05 -12.09 -0.87
N LYS A 162 16.39 -12.18 -0.98
CA LYS A 162 17.25 -12.85 0.02
C LYS A 162 17.28 -12.10 1.36
N ASP A 163 17.04 -10.80 1.33
CA ASP A 163 17.08 -9.93 2.51
C ASP A 163 15.70 -9.70 3.13
N ALA A 164 14.71 -10.52 2.77
CA ALA A 164 13.33 -10.39 3.25
C ALA A 164 13.18 -10.32 4.77
N ALA A 165 14.10 -10.93 5.54
CA ALA A 165 14.12 -10.84 7.00
C ALA A 165 14.36 -9.40 7.51
N TYR A 166 15.04 -8.56 6.73
CA TYR A 166 15.34 -7.16 7.05
C TYR A 166 14.41 -6.17 6.34
N LEU A 167 13.43 -6.67 5.60
CA LEU A 167 12.47 -5.82 4.90
C LEU A 167 11.58 -5.06 5.89
N VAL A 168 11.59 -3.74 5.77
CA VAL A 168 10.71 -2.83 6.52
C VAL A 168 9.95 -1.97 5.52
N PRO A 169 8.76 -2.40 5.08
CA PRO A 169 7.90 -1.59 4.24
C PRO A 169 7.34 -0.41 5.03
N GLN A 170 7.27 0.76 4.40
CA GLN A 170 6.75 1.98 5.01
C GLN A 170 5.69 2.61 4.13
N LEU A 171 4.54 2.95 4.71
CA LEU A 171 3.49 3.72 4.06
C LEU A 171 3.88 5.20 4.00
N ARG A 172 3.59 5.84 2.87
CA ARG A 172 3.76 7.27 2.60
C ARG A 172 2.51 7.83 1.91
N ASP A 173 2.55 9.13 1.57
CA ASP A 173 1.51 9.81 0.80
C ASP A 173 0.19 9.98 1.58
N LEU A 174 0.29 10.54 2.79
CA LEU A 174 -0.84 10.79 3.68
C LEU A 174 -1.61 12.09 3.36
N ALA A 175 -1.41 12.67 2.17
CA ALA A 175 -2.10 13.91 1.77
C ALA A 175 -3.64 13.77 1.73
N PHE A 176 -4.15 12.56 1.49
CA PHE A 176 -5.58 12.25 1.51
C PHE A 176 -6.04 11.56 2.80
N SER A 177 -5.16 11.43 3.80
CA SER A 177 -5.50 10.84 5.08
C SER A 177 -6.72 11.52 5.70
N ALA A 178 -7.68 10.73 6.17
CA ALA A 178 -8.89 11.25 6.80
C ALA A 178 -8.88 11.00 8.32
N ASP A 179 -9.28 12.01 9.07
CA ASP A 179 -9.49 11.93 10.51
C ASP A 179 -10.88 11.33 10.77
N ILE A 180 -10.94 10.25 11.55
CA ILE A 180 -12.18 9.55 11.90
C ILE A 180 -12.51 9.64 13.40
N ARG A 181 -11.91 10.57 14.11
CA ARG A 181 -12.33 10.89 15.48
C ARG A 181 -13.77 11.38 15.47
N TYR A 182 -14.50 11.01 16.51
CA TYR A 182 -15.94 11.29 16.61
C TYR A 182 -16.27 12.78 16.42
N SER A 183 -15.52 13.67 17.06
CA SER A 183 -15.70 15.13 16.94
C SER A 183 -15.62 15.64 15.49
N TYR A 184 -14.68 15.12 14.70
CA TYR A 184 -14.54 15.52 13.30
C TYR A 184 -15.65 14.97 12.39
N LEU A 185 -16.17 13.80 12.73
CA LEU A 185 -17.28 13.20 11.98
C LEU A 185 -18.62 13.90 12.24
N GLU A 186 -18.79 14.56 13.41
CA GLU A 186 -19.97 15.35 13.75
C GLU A 186 -19.93 16.75 13.11
N GLU A 187 -18.77 17.41 13.07
CA GLU A 187 -18.61 18.76 12.49
C GLU A 187 -18.85 18.83 10.98
N GLY A 188 -18.87 17.70 10.30
CA GLY A 188 -19.07 17.57 8.87
C GLY A 188 -17.78 17.27 8.10
N PRO A 189 -17.89 16.87 6.83
CA PRO A 189 -16.74 16.40 6.06
C PRO A 189 -15.77 17.54 5.74
N ALA A 190 -14.47 17.33 6.02
CA ALA A 190 -13.42 18.15 5.43
C ALA A 190 -13.44 17.99 3.91
N THR A 191 -13.12 19.05 3.17
CA THR A 191 -13.21 19.11 1.71
C THR A 191 -12.46 17.95 1.01
N LEU A 192 -11.31 17.54 1.54
CA LEU A 192 -10.50 16.44 0.97
C LEU A 192 -11.16 15.07 1.14
N SER A 193 -11.98 14.88 2.17
CA SER A 193 -12.66 13.60 2.45
C SER A 193 -14.12 13.54 2.02
N GLU A 194 -14.64 14.58 1.34
CA GLU A 194 -16.04 14.63 0.88
C GLU A 194 -16.41 13.42 0.00
N GLY A 195 -15.53 13.01 -0.89
CA GLY A 195 -15.72 11.85 -1.76
C GLY A 195 -15.90 10.55 -0.97
N LEU A 196 -15.10 10.36 0.09
CA LEU A 196 -15.22 9.21 0.99
C LEU A 196 -16.58 9.18 1.69
N TRP A 197 -17.00 10.29 2.28
CA TRP A 197 -18.25 10.33 3.03
C TRP A 197 -19.50 10.23 2.15
N ARG A 198 -19.40 10.68 0.88
CA ARG A 198 -20.44 10.43 -0.11
C ARG A 198 -20.56 8.94 -0.44
N ARG A 199 -19.45 8.22 -0.62
CA ARG A 199 -19.45 6.76 -0.82
C ARG A 199 -20.01 6.04 0.42
N ALA A 200 -19.63 6.47 1.63
CA ALA A 200 -20.17 5.96 2.88
C ALA A 200 -21.69 6.07 2.96
N SER A 201 -22.24 7.24 2.66
CA SER A 201 -23.70 7.48 2.64
C SER A 201 -24.40 6.63 1.59
N THR A 202 -23.82 6.49 0.40
CA THR A 202 -24.35 5.62 -0.67
C THR A 202 -24.37 4.14 -0.24
N ALA A 203 -23.40 3.71 0.57
CA ALA A 203 -23.33 2.36 1.14
C ALA A 203 -24.20 2.17 2.40
N GLY A 204 -24.97 3.20 2.80
CA GLY A 204 -25.87 3.15 3.96
C GLY A 204 -25.17 3.36 5.32
N ALA A 205 -24.06 4.10 5.32
CA ALA A 205 -23.35 4.52 6.55
C ALA A 205 -23.69 6.00 6.84
N PHE A 206 -24.66 6.25 7.72
CA PHE A 206 -25.19 7.59 7.99
C PHE A 206 -24.71 8.18 9.31
N THR A 207 -24.56 7.35 10.32
CA THR A 207 -24.08 7.79 11.66
C THR A 207 -22.56 7.94 11.68
N PRO A 208 -21.98 8.75 12.60
CA PRO A 208 -20.53 8.85 12.77
C PRO A 208 -19.84 7.48 12.96
N MET A 209 -20.45 6.57 13.74
CA MET A 209 -19.93 5.23 13.98
C MET A 209 -19.91 4.39 12.68
N GLU A 210 -20.97 4.45 11.88
CA GLU A 210 -21.04 3.73 10.60
C GLU A 210 -20.06 4.32 9.57
N LYS A 211 -19.91 5.65 9.53
CA LYS A 211 -18.92 6.33 8.68
C LYS A 211 -17.50 5.92 9.04
N ARG A 212 -17.18 5.88 10.36
CA ARG A 212 -15.89 5.38 10.83
C ARG A 212 -15.65 3.93 10.38
N ALA A 213 -16.63 3.06 10.59
CA ALA A 213 -16.54 1.66 10.17
C ALA A 213 -16.39 1.53 8.64
N PHE A 214 -17.13 2.34 7.87
CA PHE A 214 -17.00 2.39 6.41
C PHE A 214 -15.60 2.82 6.00
N GLY A 215 -15.05 3.91 6.57
CA GLY A 215 -13.72 4.42 6.22
C GLY A 215 -12.61 3.39 6.47
N ILE A 216 -12.64 2.71 7.63
CA ILE A 216 -11.70 1.61 7.92
C ILE A 216 -11.85 0.49 6.87
N ALA A 217 -13.07 0.09 6.57
CA ALA A 217 -13.34 -0.97 5.60
C ALA A 217 -12.99 -0.56 4.15
N ASP A 218 -13.04 0.73 3.82
CA ASP A 218 -12.62 1.28 2.52
C ASP A 218 -11.10 1.16 2.35
N ASP A 219 -10.30 1.53 3.37
CA ASP A 219 -8.85 1.30 3.38
C ASP A 219 -8.50 -0.20 3.29
N ILE A 220 -9.28 -1.09 3.93
CA ILE A 220 -9.09 -2.54 3.82
C ILE A 220 -9.37 -3.04 2.40
N TYR A 221 -10.36 -2.48 1.71
CA TYR A 221 -10.62 -2.80 0.32
C TYR A 221 -9.45 -2.41 -0.60
N GLU A 222 -8.95 -1.19 -0.44
CA GLU A 222 -7.76 -0.73 -1.17
C GLU A 222 -6.53 -1.60 -0.85
N ALA A 223 -6.35 -1.98 0.41
CA ALA A 223 -5.30 -2.93 0.82
C ALA A 223 -5.51 -4.32 0.19
N GLY A 224 -6.75 -4.76 -0.04
CA GLY A 224 -7.08 -5.98 -0.77
C GLY A 224 -6.66 -5.93 -2.23
N LEU A 225 -6.94 -4.81 -2.92
CA LEU A 225 -6.46 -4.58 -4.30
C LEU A 225 -4.92 -4.54 -4.36
N LEU A 226 -4.29 -3.92 -3.35
CA LEU A 226 -2.84 -3.88 -3.23
C LEU A 226 -2.25 -5.28 -2.98
N PHE A 227 -2.91 -6.10 -2.15
CA PHE A 227 -2.52 -7.50 -1.93
C PHE A 227 -2.64 -8.31 -3.23
N ALA A 228 -3.73 -8.17 -3.97
CA ALA A 228 -3.87 -8.78 -5.28
C ALA A 228 -2.74 -8.36 -6.23
N TYR A 229 -2.38 -7.07 -6.26
CA TYR A 229 -1.24 -6.59 -7.04
C TYR A 229 0.07 -7.29 -6.64
N PHE A 230 0.35 -7.44 -5.35
CA PHE A 230 1.54 -8.13 -4.86
C PHE A 230 1.53 -9.64 -5.15
N ALA A 231 0.34 -10.24 -5.18
CA ALA A 231 0.17 -11.66 -5.47
C ALA A 231 0.30 -11.98 -6.97
N PHE A 232 -0.03 -11.04 -7.85
CA PHE A 232 0.00 -11.28 -9.29
C PHE A 232 1.25 -10.72 -9.96
N VAL A 233 1.49 -9.41 -9.86
CA VAL A 233 2.49 -8.76 -10.71
C VAL A 233 3.91 -9.30 -10.53
N PRO A 234 4.44 -9.51 -9.32
CA PRO A 234 5.77 -10.08 -9.14
C PRO A 234 5.91 -11.54 -9.59
N PHE A 235 4.80 -12.26 -9.76
CA PHE A 235 4.78 -13.67 -10.15
C PHE A 235 4.46 -13.87 -11.64
N CYS A 236 4.22 -12.79 -12.38
CA CYS A 236 3.92 -12.83 -13.81
C CYS A 236 5.08 -12.29 -14.64
N GLU A 237 5.08 -12.61 -15.94
CA GLU A 237 5.98 -11.98 -16.91
C GLU A 237 5.60 -10.52 -17.17
N ALA A 238 6.58 -9.72 -17.59
CA ALA A 238 6.34 -8.33 -17.96
C ALA A 238 5.27 -8.23 -19.07
N GLY A 239 4.27 -7.38 -18.82
CA GLY A 239 3.14 -7.16 -19.72
C GLY A 239 2.00 -8.19 -19.60
N ALA A 240 2.14 -9.24 -18.80
CA ALA A 240 1.05 -10.20 -18.58
C ALA A 240 -0.07 -9.61 -17.69
N MET A 241 0.31 -8.85 -16.65
CA MET A 241 -0.63 -8.22 -15.72
C MET A 241 -0.08 -6.89 -15.21
N ASP A 242 -0.91 -5.87 -15.19
CA ASP A 242 -0.66 -4.60 -14.51
C ASP A 242 -1.78 -4.26 -13.52
N SER A 243 -1.61 -3.19 -12.76
CA SER A 243 -2.57 -2.78 -11.72
C SER A 243 -3.98 -2.54 -12.29
N LEU A 244 -4.08 -1.88 -13.45
CA LEU A 244 -5.37 -1.54 -14.05
C LEU A 244 -6.07 -2.77 -14.64
N SER A 245 -5.32 -3.62 -15.32
CA SER A 245 -5.83 -4.87 -15.89
C SER A 245 -6.31 -5.82 -14.80
N LEU A 246 -5.55 -5.92 -13.69
CA LEU A 246 -5.92 -6.72 -12.53
C LEU A 246 -7.19 -6.19 -11.86
N GLN A 247 -7.28 -4.88 -11.64
CA GLN A 247 -8.48 -4.28 -11.06
C GLN A 247 -9.71 -4.52 -11.96
N ARG A 248 -9.59 -4.33 -13.28
CA ARG A 248 -10.67 -4.62 -14.24
C ARG A 248 -11.08 -6.10 -14.23
N LEU A 249 -10.10 -7.00 -14.12
CA LEU A 249 -10.36 -8.43 -14.02
C LEU A 249 -11.21 -8.74 -12.78
N LEU A 250 -10.80 -8.25 -11.62
CA LEU A 250 -11.50 -8.48 -10.35
C LEU A 250 -12.86 -7.79 -10.28
N GLU A 251 -12.93 -6.49 -10.56
CA GLU A 251 -14.13 -5.69 -10.31
C GLU A 251 -15.13 -5.73 -11.46
N SER A 252 -14.65 -5.65 -12.72
CA SER A 252 -15.53 -5.48 -13.89
C SER A 252 -15.86 -6.82 -14.55
N THR A 253 -14.87 -7.69 -14.76
CA THR A 253 -15.05 -8.95 -15.48
C THR A 253 -15.74 -9.98 -14.59
N PHE A 254 -15.17 -10.23 -13.41
CA PHE A 254 -15.69 -11.27 -12.50
C PHE A 254 -16.53 -10.71 -11.35
N ARG A 255 -16.67 -9.37 -11.21
CA ARG A 255 -17.50 -8.74 -10.18
C ARG A 255 -17.21 -9.27 -8.77
N LEU A 256 -15.91 -9.46 -8.48
CA LEU A 256 -15.40 -9.99 -7.21
C LEU A 256 -15.77 -11.46 -6.93
N ASP A 257 -16.14 -12.22 -7.95
CA ASP A 257 -16.20 -13.67 -7.89
C ASP A 257 -14.77 -14.21 -8.02
N LEU A 258 -14.13 -14.48 -6.87
CA LEU A 258 -12.73 -14.89 -6.83
C LEU A 258 -12.52 -16.36 -7.21
N GLU A 259 -13.56 -17.20 -7.09
CA GLU A 259 -13.50 -18.58 -7.56
C GLU A 259 -13.44 -18.64 -9.09
N ALA A 260 -14.37 -17.92 -9.75
CA ALA A 260 -14.33 -17.76 -11.21
C ALA A 260 -13.05 -17.06 -11.69
N THR A 261 -12.54 -16.07 -10.94
CA THR A 261 -11.26 -15.43 -11.24
C THR A 261 -10.10 -16.43 -11.18
N ARG A 262 -10.06 -17.27 -10.16
CA ARG A 262 -9.03 -18.31 -9.99
C ARG A 262 -9.05 -19.30 -11.15
N GLU A 263 -10.23 -19.83 -11.50
CA GLU A 263 -10.38 -20.74 -12.62
C GLU A 263 -9.93 -20.15 -13.94
N TYR A 264 -10.28 -18.89 -14.20
CA TYR A 264 -9.81 -18.17 -15.37
C TYR A 264 -8.28 -18.04 -15.38
N CYS A 265 -7.68 -17.68 -14.25
CA CYS A 265 -6.21 -17.52 -14.14
C CYS A 265 -5.47 -18.86 -14.27
N LEU A 266 -6.07 -19.99 -13.87
CA LEU A 266 -5.51 -21.34 -14.04
C LEU A 266 -5.41 -21.75 -15.52
N ALA A 267 -6.25 -21.19 -16.39
CA ALA A 267 -6.23 -21.47 -17.83
C ALA A 267 -5.13 -20.72 -18.59
N ASP A 268 -4.42 -19.77 -17.93
CA ASP A 268 -3.32 -18.99 -18.53
C ASP A 268 -2.00 -19.31 -17.81
N ASP A 269 -1.10 -20.00 -18.51
CA ASP A 269 0.22 -20.38 -18.00
C ASP A 269 1.06 -19.20 -17.48
N ARG A 270 0.79 -17.97 -17.97
CA ARG A 270 1.48 -16.75 -17.53
C ARG A 270 1.08 -16.33 -16.12
N LEU A 271 -0.11 -16.76 -15.65
CA LEU A 271 -0.68 -16.41 -14.35
C LEU A 271 -0.54 -17.54 -13.32
N LEU A 272 -0.09 -18.72 -13.76
CA LEU A 272 -0.08 -19.94 -12.94
C LEU A 272 0.72 -19.79 -11.64
N GLU A 273 1.86 -19.09 -11.63
CA GLU A 273 2.67 -18.91 -10.44
C GLU A 273 1.98 -17.98 -9.41
N ALA A 274 1.23 -16.99 -9.88
CA ALA A 274 0.40 -16.14 -9.01
C ALA A 274 -0.73 -16.95 -8.35
N VAL A 275 -1.38 -17.82 -9.12
CA VAL A 275 -2.41 -18.72 -8.59
C VAL A 275 -1.82 -19.68 -7.55
N LYS A 276 -0.68 -20.32 -7.83
CA LYS A 276 0.03 -21.19 -6.88
C LYS A 276 0.38 -20.48 -5.58
N PHE A 277 0.80 -19.21 -5.67
CA PHE A 277 1.09 -18.40 -4.49
C PHE A 277 -0.16 -18.19 -3.63
N LEU A 278 -1.30 -17.83 -4.24
CA LEU A 278 -2.56 -17.64 -3.52
C LEU A 278 -3.18 -18.97 -3.03
N ASP A 279 -2.85 -20.09 -3.67
CA ASP A 279 -3.29 -21.43 -3.27
C ASP A 279 -2.51 -22.00 -2.06
N LEU A 280 -1.42 -21.34 -1.64
CA LEU A 280 -0.66 -21.77 -0.45
C LEU A 280 -1.59 -21.92 0.78
N GLY A 281 -1.38 -22.99 1.53
CA GLY A 281 -2.14 -23.27 2.74
C GLY A 281 -3.63 -23.54 2.47
N ASP A 282 -3.93 -24.30 1.43
CA ASP A 282 -5.30 -24.65 1.02
C ASP A 282 -6.14 -23.38 0.74
N HIS A 283 -5.75 -22.67 -0.33
CA HIS A 283 -6.38 -21.45 -0.85
C HIS A 283 -6.42 -20.25 0.13
N ALA A 284 -5.54 -20.22 1.14
CA ALA A 284 -5.55 -19.18 2.17
C ALA A 284 -5.38 -17.74 1.62
N GLY A 285 -4.66 -17.56 0.51
CA GLY A 285 -4.54 -16.27 -0.15
C GLY A 285 -5.84 -15.79 -0.78
N TRP A 286 -6.58 -16.70 -1.42
CA TRP A 286 -7.89 -16.40 -2.02
C TRP A 286 -8.95 -16.11 -0.95
N GLU A 287 -8.96 -16.88 0.15
CA GLU A 287 -9.83 -16.61 1.30
C GLU A 287 -9.61 -15.21 1.86
N LEU A 288 -8.34 -14.82 2.02
CA LEU A 288 -7.97 -13.49 2.50
C LEU A 288 -8.44 -12.40 1.52
N LEU A 289 -8.19 -12.56 0.22
CA LEU A 289 -8.65 -11.63 -0.81
C LEU A 289 -10.17 -11.47 -0.77
N GLN A 290 -10.91 -12.59 -0.70
CA GLN A 290 -12.36 -12.57 -0.67
C GLN A 290 -12.90 -11.85 0.56
N ALA A 291 -12.26 -12.04 1.72
CA ALA A 291 -12.63 -11.32 2.94
C ALA A 291 -12.39 -9.81 2.81
N MET A 292 -11.23 -9.39 2.28
CA MET A 292 -10.86 -7.99 2.15
C MET A 292 -11.67 -7.26 1.07
N LEU A 293 -11.95 -7.92 -0.05
CA LEU A 293 -12.71 -7.37 -1.18
C LEU A 293 -14.23 -7.59 -1.06
N ASN A 294 -14.73 -8.00 0.10
CA ASN A 294 -16.17 -8.25 0.28
C ASN A 294 -16.98 -7.00 -0.12
N PRO A 295 -18.01 -7.13 -0.99
CA PRO A 295 -18.86 -6.01 -1.39
C PRO A 295 -19.54 -5.31 -0.21
N ASP A 296 -19.98 -6.07 0.80
CA ASP A 296 -20.49 -5.53 2.05
C ASP A 296 -19.33 -5.12 2.98
N PHE A 297 -19.13 -3.81 3.13
CA PHE A 297 -18.06 -3.26 3.96
C PHE A 297 -18.11 -3.73 5.42
N ARG A 298 -19.30 -4.08 5.93
CA ARG A 298 -19.49 -4.58 7.32
C ARG A 298 -18.89 -5.96 7.55
N LYS A 299 -18.62 -6.70 6.46
CA LYS A 299 -18.04 -8.04 6.50
C LYS A 299 -16.53 -8.05 6.30
N ARG A 300 -15.94 -6.91 5.93
CA ARG A 300 -14.49 -6.82 5.78
C ARG A 300 -13.80 -6.89 7.14
N PRO A 301 -12.70 -7.66 7.26
CA PRO A 301 -11.94 -7.75 8.50
C PRO A 301 -11.23 -6.43 8.80
N ILE A 302 -10.92 -6.17 10.07
CA ILE A 302 -10.02 -5.08 10.46
C ILE A 302 -8.55 -5.48 10.27
N ALA A 303 -7.64 -4.49 10.25
CA ALA A 303 -6.22 -4.73 9.95
C ALA A 303 -5.55 -5.72 10.91
N GLU A 304 -5.88 -5.69 12.23
CA GLU A 304 -5.34 -6.64 13.20
C GLU A 304 -5.80 -8.07 12.95
N THR A 305 -6.99 -8.27 12.44
CA THR A 305 -7.50 -9.61 12.07
C THR A 305 -6.72 -10.15 10.87
N ILE A 306 -6.45 -9.28 9.88
CA ILE A 306 -5.65 -9.63 8.70
C ILE A 306 -4.22 -10.01 9.11
N LEU A 307 -3.60 -9.27 10.03
CA LEU A 307 -2.25 -9.58 10.54
C LEU A 307 -2.16 -10.95 11.23
N LYS A 308 -3.27 -11.47 11.76
CA LYS A 308 -3.36 -12.80 12.39
C LYS A 308 -3.73 -13.91 11.42
N HIS A 309 -4.07 -13.57 10.18
CA HIS A 309 -4.47 -14.55 9.18
C HIS A 309 -3.31 -15.49 8.82
N ARG A 310 -3.60 -16.80 8.67
CA ARG A 310 -2.59 -17.84 8.41
C ARG A 310 -1.69 -17.55 7.19
N PHE A 311 -2.23 -16.90 6.18
CA PHE A 311 -1.46 -16.48 5.01
C PHE A 311 -0.44 -15.39 5.35
N VAL A 312 -0.83 -14.37 6.12
CA VAL A 312 0.01 -13.22 6.48
C VAL A 312 1.08 -13.58 7.51
N THR A 313 0.77 -14.49 8.43
CA THR A 313 1.74 -14.98 9.43
C THR A 313 2.82 -15.88 8.83
N GLY A 314 2.66 -16.31 7.58
CA GLY A 314 3.56 -17.27 6.92
C GLY A 314 3.37 -18.71 7.38
N ALA A 315 2.32 -19.03 8.11
CA ALA A 315 2.01 -20.42 8.55
C ALA A 315 1.72 -21.37 7.38
N VAL A 316 1.63 -20.85 6.16
CA VAL A 316 1.35 -21.59 4.92
C VAL A 316 2.62 -21.91 4.11
N LEU A 317 3.80 -21.38 4.48
CA LEU A 317 5.10 -21.65 3.89
C LEU A 317 5.80 -22.79 4.64
#